data_6dfe22c10c34398a22e4fda1e980262f
#
_entry.id   6dfe22c10c34398a22e4fda1e980262f
#
_cell.length_a   1.000
_cell.length_b   1.000
_cell.length_c   1.000
_cell.angle_alpha   90.00
_cell.angle_beta   90.00
_cell.angle_gamma   90.00
#
_symmetry.space_group_name_H-M   'P 1'
#
loop_
_entity.id
_entity.type
_entity.pdbx_description
1 polymer ?
#
loop_
_entity_poly.entity_id
_entity_poly.type
_entity_poly.pdbx_seq_one_letter_code
_entity_poly.pdbx_strand_id
1 'polypeptide(L)'
;QKYEVRVKGPTVTPGYHNSPDLTAKVFDEEGYYSLGDAAKFLDESDPTQGLVFDGRVTEDFKLDSGTWVSVGTLRAQAVGAASPLIQDCVVCGQDKPFVGILAWPIVSAAKEIAADPSLSGPEAIVSAPKVREFVQKHFALHNKDCGGSSGRIKRVILMTEPPSVDGHEITDKGYVNQRATMERRHDLVAKLYMNPPPPEFIEIP
;
A
#
# COMPACT_ATOMS: atom_id res chain seq x y z
N GLN A 1 3.13 -16.94 -10.51
CA GLN A 1 2.91 -17.41 -9.12
C GLN A 1 3.75 -16.56 -8.16
N LYS A 2 3.23 -16.30 -6.94
CA LYS A 2 3.94 -15.58 -5.87
C LYS A 2 4.54 -16.56 -4.88
N TYR A 3 5.80 -16.35 -4.50
CA TYR A 3 6.57 -17.20 -3.60
C TYR A 3 7.08 -16.38 -2.42
N GLU A 4 7.15 -16.97 -1.22
CA GLU A 4 7.88 -16.42 -0.09
C GLU A 4 9.37 -16.69 -0.26
N VAL A 5 10.19 -15.66 -0.05
CA VAL A 5 11.64 -15.80 -0.11
C VAL A 5 12.15 -16.31 1.23
N ARG A 6 12.82 -17.49 1.18
CA ARG A 6 13.49 -18.09 2.33
C ARG A 6 14.96 -18.29 2.04
N VAL A 7 15.81 -18.07 3.03
CA VAL A 7 17.26 -18.14 2.87
C VAL A 7 17.90 -19.07 3.91
N LYS A 8 18.98 -19.73 3.53
CA LYS A 8 19.78 -20.57 4.40
C LYS A 8 21.25 -20.39 4.07
N GLY A 9 22.08 -20.20 5.08
CA GLY A 9 23.52 -20.06 4.87
C GLY A 9 24.23 -19.49 6.09
N PRO A 10 25.56 -19.41 6.07
CA PRO A 10 26.37 -18.98 7.21
C PRO A 10 26.22 -17.48 7.55
N THR A 11 25.65 -16.70 6.65
CA THR A 11 25.40 -15.27 6.86
C THR A 11 24.02 -14.98 7.49
N VAL A 12 23.19 -16.00 7.63
CA VAL A 12 21.86 -15.89 8.26
C VAL A 12 22.06 -15.86 9.78
N THR A 13 21.32 -14.95 10.45
CA THR A 13 21.34 -14.88 11.93
C THR A 13 20.95 -16.23 12.55
N PRO A 14 21.54 -16.63 13.69
CA PRO A 14 21.09 -17.82 14.41
C PRO A 14 19.74 -17.63 15.14
N GLY A 15 19.25 -16.38 15.22
CA GLY A 15 17.99 -16.03 15.87
C GLY A 15 17.97 -14.62 16.43
N TYR A 16 16.86 -14.27 17.07
CA TYR A 16 16.65 -12.98 17.72
C TYR A 16 17.10 -13.04 19.17
N HIS A 17 17.91 -12.06 19.59
CA HIS A 17 18.41 -11.96 20.95
C HIS A 17 17.27 -11.89 21.97
N ASN A 18 17.30 -12.74 22.99
CA ASN A 18 16.28 -12.83 24.04
C ASN A 18 14.82 -13.01 23.54
N SER A 19 14.63 -13.54 22.32
CA SER A 19 13.30 -13.72 21.72
C SER A 19 13.16 -15.07 21.03
N PRO A 20 13.13 -16.18 21.82
CA PRO A 20 13.05 -17.54 21.28
C PRO A 20 11.78 -17.80 20.49
N ASP A 21 10.64 -17.22 20.92
CA ASP A 21 9.34 -17.38 20.24
C ASP A 21 9.33 -16.71 18.86
N LEU A 22 9.99 -15.56 18.71
CA LEU A 22 10.17 -14.91 17.41
C LEU A 22 11.12 -15.72 16.52
N THR A 23 12.19 -16.24 17.11
CA THR A 23 13.15 -17.10 16.41
C THR A 23 12.45 -18.32 15.84
N ALA A 24 11.66 -19.02 16.64
CA ALA A 24 10.91 -20.21 16.22
C ALA A 24 9.90 -19.93 15.09
N LYS A 25 9.36 -18.71 15.01
CA LYS A 25 8.39 -18.32 13.95
C LYS A 25 9.02 -18.05 12.60
N VAL A 26 10.31 -17.72 12.56
CA VAL A 26 10.98 -17.30 11.32
C VAL A 26 11.87 -18.38 10.70
N PHE A 27 12.10 -19.48 11.40
CA PHE A 27 12.80 -20.64 10.85
C PHE A 27 11.82 -21.79 10.61
N ASP A 28 11.91 -22.42 9.45
CA ASP A 28 11.18 -23.66 9.17
C ASP A 28 11.93 -24.90 9.71
N GLU A 29 11.30 -26.07 9.56
CA GLU A 29 11.85 -27.36 10.04
C GLU A 29 13.17 -27.73 9.34
N GLU A 30 13.40 -27.20 8.12
CA GLU A 30 14.63 -27.43 7.35
C GLU A 30 15.73 -26.40 7.68
N GLY A 31 15.43 -25.42 8.52
CA GLY A 31 16.34 -24.35 8.95
C GLY A 31 16.51 -23.22 7.93
N TYR A 32 15.51 -23.00 7.05
CA TYR A 32 15.44 -21.79 6.24
C TYR A 32 14.80 -20.65 7.02
N TYR A 33 15.39 -19.48 6.90
CA TYR A 33 14.91 -18.24 7.49
C TYR A 33 13.93 -17.55 6.54
N SER A 34 12.73 -17.28 7.01
CA SER A 34 11.68 -16.51 6.30
C SER A 34 11.97 -15.02 6.41
N LEU A 35 12.27 -14.38 5.27
CA LEU A 35 12.46 -12.93 5.20
C LEU A 35 11.15 -12.15 5.34
N GLY A 36 10.01 -12.80 5.11
CA GLY A 36 8.70 -12.17 5.03
C GLY A 36 8.50 -11.39 3.72
N ASP A 37 9.46 -11.48 2.81
CA ASP A 37 9.39 -10.88 1.48
C ASP A 37 8.84 -11.90 0.48
N ALA A 38 8.10 -11.41 -0.50
CA ALA A 38 7.60 -12.19 -1.61
C ALA A 38 8.34 -11.87 -2.91
N ALA A 39 8.47 -12.88 -3.75
CA ALA A 39 9.02 -12.74 -5.08
C ALA A 39 8.25 -13.59 -6.09
N LYS A 40 8.42 -13.28 -7.36
CA LYS A 40 7.99 -14.09 -8.49
C LYS A 40 9.13 -14.24 -9.46
N PHE A 41 9.15 -15.31 -10.23
CA PHE A 41 10.12 -15.44 -11.31
C PHE A 41 9.88 -14.37 -12.38
N LEU A 42 10.95 -13.82 -12.94
CA LEU A 42 10.85 -12.90 -14.08
C LEU A 42 10.22 -13.63 -15.27
N ASP A 43 10.61 -14.89 -15.49
CA ASP A 43 10.02 -15.84 -16.43
C ASP A 43 9.78 -17.17 -15.70
N GLU A 44 8.53 -17.59 -15.57
CA GLU A 44 8.14 -18.86 -14.95
C GLU A 44 8.70 -20.08 -15.70
N SER A 45 8.95 -19.93 -17.00
CA SER A 45 9.51 -21.01 -17.84
C SER A 45 11.04 -21.10 -17.75
N ASP A 46 11.71 -20.02 -17.32
CA ASP A 46 13.16 -19.95 -17.16
C ASP A 46 13.57 -19.29 -15.84
N PRO A 47 13.59 -20.03 -14.73
CA PRO A 47 13.96 -19.51 -13.41
C PRO A 47 15.36 -18.88 -13.33
N THR A 48 16.24 -19.15 -14.30
CA THR A 48 17.60 -18.60 -14.33
C THR A 48 17.65 -17.11 -14.63
N GLN A 49 16.55 -16.55 -15.18
CA GLN A 49 16.43 -15.11 -15.45
C GLN A 49 16.26 -14.26 -14.17
N GLY A 50 16.04 -14.91 -13.03
CA GLY A 50 16.00 -14.25 -11.73
C GLY A 50 14.61 -14.03 -11.17
N LEU A 51 14.59 -13.28 -10.06
CA LEU A 51 13.39 -13.00 -9.28
C LEU A 51 13.06 -11.51 -9.31
N VAL A 52 11.76 -11.22 -9.32
CA VAL A 52 11.22 -9.87 -9.14
C VAL A 52 10.58 -9.80 -7.75
N PHE A 53 10.95 -8.79 -6.97
CA PHE A 53 10.34 -8.52 -5.68
C PHE A 53 8.84 -8.23 -5.84
N ASP A 54 8.01 -8.83 -4.99
CA ASP A 54 6.54 -8.72 -5.06
C ASP A 54 5.89 -8.38 -3.71
N GLY A 55 6.55 -7.51 -2.94
CA GLY A 55 6.05 -6.98 -1.68
C GLY A 55 6.34 -7.86 -0.47
N ARG A 56 5.57 -7.67 0.60
CA ARG A 56 5.68 -8.45 1.85
C ARG A 56 4.55 -9.47 1.92
N VAL A 57 4.89 -10.71 2.25
CA VAL A 57 3.88 -11.78 2.42
C VAL A 57 2.85 -11.43 3.50
N THR A 58 3.31 -10.77 4.58
CA THR A 58 2.49 -10.42 5.73
C THR A 58 1.55 -9.22 5.51
N GLU A 59 1.75 -8.47 4.42
CA GLU A 59 0.91 -7.31 4.09
C GLU A 59 -0.23 -7.66 3.15
N ASP A 60 -0.11 -8.78 2.41
CA ASP A 60 -1.15 -9.24 1.49
C ASP A 60 -2.38 -9.72 2.27
N PHE A 61 -3.55 -9.44 1.71
CA PHE A 61 -4.82 -9.80 2.33
C PHE A 61 -5.83 -10.31 1.31
N LYS A 62 -6.95 -10.85 1.81
CA LYS A 62 -8.11 -11.20 0.99
C LYS A 62 -9.22 -10.17 1.15
N LEU A 63 -9.91 -9.88 0.05
CA LEU A 63 -11.21 -9.23 0.08
C LEU A 63 -12.26 -10.22 0.64
N ASP A 64 -13.47 -9.73 0.96
CA ASP A 64 -14.60 -10.56 1.39
C ASP A 64 -15.01 -11.62 0.35
N SER A 65 -14.75 -11.34 -0.92
CA SER A 65 -14.90 -12.30 -2.04
C SER A 65 -13.87 -13.44 -2.05
N GLY A 66 -12.88 -13.42 -1.15
CA GLY A 66 -11.76 -14.36 -1.15
C GLY A 66 -10.63 -14.02 -2.13
N THR A 67 -10.76 -12.94 -2.90
CA THR A 67 -9.75 -12.51 -3.87
C THR A 67 -8.52 -11.96 -3.15
N TRP A 68 -7.34 -12.47 -3.46
CA TRP A 68 -6.07 -11.98 -2.92
C TRP A 68 -5.67 -10.62 -3.51
N VAL A 69 -5.22 -9.72 -2.63
CA VAL A 69 -4.64 -8.41 -2.98
C VAL A 69 -3.16 -8.42 -2.64
N SER A 70 -2.31 -8.20 -3.64
CA SER A 70 -0.87 -7.99 -3.44
C SER A 70 -0.62 -6.52 -3.12
N VAL A 71 -0.43 -6.25 -1.82
CA VAL A 71 -0.33 -4.87 -1.29
C VAL A 71 0.87 -4.14 -1.87
N GLY A 72 2.04 -4.77 -1.88
CA GLY A 72 3.27 -4.14 -2.38
C GLY A 72 3.17 -3.74 -3.85
N THR A 73 2.64 -4.63 -4.69
CA THR A 73 2.43 -4.37 -6.13
C THR A 73 1.41 -3.26 -6.33
N LEU A 74 0.25 -3.35 -5.67
CA LEU A 74 -0.82 -2.37 -5.84
C LEU A 74 -0.43 -0.98 -5.34
N ARG A 75 0.31 -0.90 -4.22
CA ARG A 75 0.86 0.36 -3.69
C ARG A 75 1.76 1.06 -4.71
N ALA A 76 2.69 0.32 -5.31
CA ALA A 76 3.58 0.86 -6.34
C ALA A 76 2.80 1.33 -7.58
N GLN A 77 1.81 0.56 -8.01
CA GLN A 77 0.93 0.92 -9.13
C GLN A 77 0.09 2.16 -8.82
N ALA A 78 -0.47 2.27 -7.60
CA ALA A 78 -1.27 3.41 -7.19
C ALA A 78 -0.45 4.72 -7.16
N VAL A 79 0.76 4.66 -6.60
CA VAL A 79 1.68 5.81 -6.61
C VAL A 79 2.04 6.21 -8.04
N GLY A 80 2.38 5.23 -8.89
CA GLY A 80 2.69 5.47 -10.30
C GLY A 80 1.53 6.07 -11.09
N ALA A 81 0.32 5.52 -10.91
CA ALA A 81 -0.89 5.96 -11.62
C ALA A 81 -1.26 7.41 -11.32
N ALA A 82 -1.09 7.85 -10.07
CA ALA A 82 -1.41 9.22 -9.64
C ALA A 82 -0.18 10.13 -9.50
N SER A 83 0.94 9.77 -10.12
CA SER A 83 2.13 10.64 -10.21
C SER A 83 1.80 11.90 -11.04
N PRO A 84 2.32 13.10 -10.65
CA PRO A 84 3.23 13.37 -9.53
C PRO A 84 2.53 13.68 -8.19
N LEU A 85 1.21 13.49 -8.09
CA LEU A 85 0.43 13.95 -6.93
C LEU A 85 0.69 13.13 -5.67
N ILE A 86 0.72 11.81 -5.77
CA ILE A 86 0.80 10.92 -4.59
C ILE A 86 2.24 10.54 -4.32
N GLN A 87 2.70 10.86 -3.11
CA GLN A 87 4.01 10.48 -2.60
C GLN A 87 4.05 9.01 -2.17
N ASP A 88 3.02 8.59 -1.43
CA ASP A 88 2.90 7.24 -0.90
C ASP A 88 1.46 6.95 -0.49
N CYS A 89 1.10 5.68 -0.28
CA CYS A 89 -0.23 5.30 0.16
C CYS A 89 -0.22 4.01 0.98
N VAL A 90 -1.34 3.78 1.67
CA VAL A 90 -1.66 2.54 2.38
C VAL A 90 -2.86 1.89 1.71
N VAL A 91 -2.76 0.59 1.43
CA VAL A 91 -3.79 -0.19 0.74
C VAL A 91 -4.69 -0.86 1.78
N CYS A 92 -5.98 -0.58 1.72
CA CYS A 92 -7.01 -1.08 2.63
C CYS A 92 -7.96 -2.01 1.88
N GLY A 93 -8.49 -3.04 2.56
CA GLY A 93 -9.45 -3.95 1.93
C GLY A 93 -9.57 -5.32 2.57
N GLN A 94 -8.82 -5.61 3.63
CA GLN A 94 -8.91 -6.89 4.31
C GLN A 94 -10.35 -7.14 4.80
N ASP A 95 -10.94 -8.26 4.35
CA ASP A 95 -12.32 -8.66 4.64
C ASP A 95 -13.37 -7.59 4.27
N LYS A 96 -13.08 -6.78 3.24
CA LYS A 96 -13.95 -5.71 2.73
C LYS A 96 -14.33 -5.95 1.27
N PRO A 97 -15.44 -5.32 0.77
CA PRO A 97 -15.96 -5.58 -0.58
C PRO A 97 -15.09 -5.02 -1.71
N PHE A 98 -14.16 -4.14 -1.41
CA PHE A 98 -13.30 -3.49 -2.40
C PHE A 98 -12.01 -2.96 -1.78
N VAL A 99 -11.06 -2.63 -2.66
CA VAL A 99 -9.83 -1.95 -2.27
C VAL A 99 -10.06 -0.43 -2.22
N GLY A 100 -9.64 0.16 -1.10
CA GLY A 100 -9.50 1.59 -0.95
C GLY A 100 -8.08 1.97 -0.52
N ILE A 101 -7.72 3.24 -0.62
CA ILE A 101 -6.40 3.73 -0.22
C ILE A 101 -6.47 5.01 0.63
N LEU A 102 -5.54 5.10 1.58
CA LEU A 102 -5.19 6.34 2.26
C LEU A 102 -3.90 6.85 1.60
N ALA A 103 -3.91 8.05 1.00
CA ALA A 103 -2.81 8.54 0.17
C ALA A 103 -2.30 9.90 0.64
N TRP A 104 -0.98 10.06 0.67
CA TRP A 104 -0.33 11.33 1.02
C TRP A 104 0.02 12.11 -0.25
N PRO A 105 -0.58 13.31 -0.43
CA PRO A 105 -0.29 14.13 -1.58
C PRO A 105 1.01 14.91 -1.42
N ILE A 106 1.70 15.14 -2.54
CA ILE A 106 2.82 16.08 -2.64
C ILE A 106 2.23 17.48 -2.80
N VAL A 107 2.46 18.34 -1.81
CA VAL A 107 1.87 19.70 -1.73
C VAL A 107 2.19 20.55 -2.96
N SER A 108 3.44 20.54 -3.44
CA SER A 108 3.85 21.30 -4.64
C SER A 108 3.10 20.82 -5.89
N ALA A 109 3.03 19.51 -6.09
CA ALA A 109 2.32 18.94 -7.23
C ALA A 109 0.81 19.23 -7.16
N ALA A 110 0.21 19.19 -5.98
CA ALA A 110 -1.21 19.52 -5.81
C ALA A 110 -1.51 20.99 -6.18
N LYS A 111 -0.63 21.93 -5.81
CA LYS A 111 -0.75 23.35 -6.21
C LYS A 111 -0.64 23.55 -7.72
N GLU A 112 0.26 22.84 -8.37
CA GLU A 112 0.41 22.87 -9.83
C GLU A 112 -0.83 22.31 -10.53
N ILE A 113 -1.34 21.17 -10.07
CA ILE A 113 -2.56 20.54 -10.61
C ILE A 113 -3.78 21.43 -10.41
N ALA A 114 -3.90 22.06 -9.25
CA ALA A 114 -4.98 23.01 -8.96
C ALA A 114 -4.86 24.28 -9.84
N ALA A 115 -3.68 24.57 -10.37
CA ALA A 115 -3.31 25.86 -11.00
C ALA A 115 -3.59 27.05 -10.05
N ASP A 116 -3.32 26.84 -8.75
CA ASP A 116 -3.54 27.82 -7.70
C ASP A 116 -2.38 27.79 -6.69
N PRO A 117 -1.37 28.64 -6.86
CA PRO A 117 -0.25 28.71 -5.94
C PRO A 117 -0.61 29.29 -4.56
N SER A 118 -1.78 29.93 -4.44
CA SER A 118 -2.24 30.50 -3.18
C SER A 118 -2.84 29.46 -2.22
N LEU A 119 -3.14 28.26 -2.70
CA LEU A 119 -3.62 27.17 -1.84
C LEU A 119 -2.67 26.95 -0.67
N SER A 120 -3.19 27.11 0.53
CA SER A 120 -2.43 26.92 1.77
C SER A 120 -3.18 26.04 2.74
N GLY A 121 -2.41 25.23 3.47
CA GLY A 121 -2.97 24.23 4.37
C GLY A 121 -3.39 22.93 3.68
N PRO A 122 -3.24 21.83 4.39
CA PRO A 122 -3.51 20.50 3.85
C PRO A 122 -4.97 20.31 3.46
N GLU A 123 -5.93 20.85 4.24
CA GLU A 123 -7.37 20.72 3.98
C GLU A 123 -7.79 21.41 2.68
N ALA A 124 -7.25 22.61 2.41
CA ALA A 124 -7.54 23.32 1.16
C ALA A 124 -7.00 22.56 -0.05
N ILE A 125 -5.82 21.94 0.08
CA ILE A 125 -5.17 21.17 -0.98
C ILE A 125 -5.98 19.91 -1.31
N VAL A 126 -6.36 19.12 -0.30
CA VAL A 126 -7.08 17.85 -0.54
C VAL A 126 -8.52 18.05 -0.98
N SER A 127 -9.13 19.20 -0.65
CA SER A 127 -10.49 19.56 -1.08
C SER A 127 -10.55 20.29 -2.42
N ALA A 128 -9.43 20.72 -2.97
CA ALA A 128 -9.39 21.42 -4.24
C ALA A 128 -10.02 20.60 -5.38
N PRO A 129 -11.03 21.11 -6.10
CA PRO A 129 -11.79 20.33 -7.09
C PRO A 129 -10.91 19.70 -8.16
N LYS A 130 -9.94 20.43 -8.70
CA LYS A 130 -9.03 19.92 -9.72
C LYS A 130 -8.10 18.80 -9.21
N VAL A 131 -7.71 18.85 -7.93
CA VAL A 131 -6.91 17.79 -7.30
C VAL A 131 -7.75 16.52 -7.17
N ARG A 132 -8.99 16.64 -6.73
CA ARG A 132 -9.91 15.50 -6.63
C ARG A 132 -10.26 14.89 -7.99
N GLU A 133 -10.50 15.74 -8.99
CA GLU A 133 -10.73 15.32 -10.38
C GLU A 133 -9.51 14.59 -10.96
N PHE A 134 -8.31 15.09 -10.69
CA PHE A 134 -7.06 14.42 -11.06
C PHE A 134 -7.01 13.00 -10.50
N VAL A 135 -7.28 12.84 -9.21
CA VAL A 135 -7.31 11.53 -8.53
C VAL A 135 -8.33 10.60 -9.19
N GLN A 136 -9.57 11.07 -9.38
CA GLN A 136 -10.63 10.28 -10.01
C GLN A 136 -10.23 9.82 -11.41
N LYS A 137 -9.73 10.73 -12.23
CA LYS A 137 -9.34 10.44 -13.62
C LYS A 137 -8.22 9.39 -13.69
N HIS A 138 -7.17 9.57 -12.88
CA HIS A 138 -6.00 8.71 -12.97
C HIS A 138 -6.26 7.31 -12.41
N PHE A 139 -7.00 7.20 -11.30
CA PHE A 139 -7.40 5.87 -10.81
C PHE A 139 -8.49 5.21 -11.66
N ALA A 140 -9.37 5.97 -12.30
CA ALA A 140 -10.29 5.40 -13.28
C ALA A 140 -9.55 4.81 -14.50
N LEU A 141 -8.47 5.46 -14.95
CA LEU A 141 -7.61 4.91 -16.01
C LEU A 141 -6.89 3.65 -15.53
N HIS A 142 -6.27 3.70 -14.36
CA HIS A 142 -5.63 2.53 -13.75
C HIS A 142 -6.61 1.34 -13.64
N ASN A 143 -7.84 1.58 -13.17
CA ASN A 143 -8.85 0.56 -13.01
C ASN A 143 -9.28 -0.11 -14.33
N LYS A 144 -9.19 0.59 -15.48
CA LYS A 144 -9.49 0.02 -16.81
C LYS A 144 -8.46 -1.04 -17.22
N ASP A 145 -7.21 -0.84 -16.82
CA ASP A 145 -6.12 -1.75 -17.16
C ASP A 145 -6.02 -2.94 -16.20
N CYS A 146 -6.79 -2.91 -15.09
CA CYS A 146 -6.80 -3.98 -14.10
C CYS A 146 -7.71 -5.14 -14.51
N GLY A 147 -7.15 -6.33 -14.58
CA GLY A 147 -7.86 -7.56 -14.95
C GLY A 147 -8.87 -8.09 -13.92
N GLY A 148 -8.88 -7.55 -12.68
CA GLY A 148 -9.73 -8.07 -11.60
C GLY A 148 -9.94 -7.08 -10.45
N SER A 149 -10.78 -7.48 -9.48
CA SER A 149 -11.14 -6.65 -8.32
C SER A 149 -9.96 -6.35 -7.38
N SER A 150 -8.95 -7.21 -7.34
CA SER A 150 -7.77 -7.06 -6.49
C SER A 150 -6.86 -5.89 -6.86
N GLY A 151 -6.90 -5.45 -8.12
CA GLY A 151 -6.13 -4.31 -8.61
C GLY A 151 -6.93 -3.01 -8.68
N ARG A 152 -8.26 -3.08 -8.58
CA ARG A 152 -9.14 -1.91 -8.75
C ARG A 152 -9.31 -1.15 -7.45
N ILE A 153 -8.97 0.13 -7.47
CA ILE A 153 -9.13 1.05 -6.35
C ILE A 153 -10.49 1.73 -6.47
N LYS A 154 -11.36 1.57 -5.46
CA LYS A 154 -12.74 2.10 -5.49
C LYS A 154 -12.91 3.39 -4.71
N ARG A 155 -12.11 3.60 -3.67
CA ARG A 155 -12.15 4.83 -2.86
C ARG A 155 -10.77 5.28 -2.46
N VAL A 156 -10.60 6.58 -2.39
CA VAL A 156 -9.36 7.25 -2.01
C VAL A 156 -9.67 8.34 -0.99
N ILE A 157 -8.88 8.44 0.06
CA ILE A 157 -8.79 9.66 0.87
C ILE A 157 -7.39 10.24 0.74
N LEU A 158 -7.33 11.54 0.46
CA LEU A 158 -6.09 12.29 0.52
C LEU A 158 -5.85 12.74 1.96
N MET A 159 -4.73 12.34 2.53
CA MET A 159 -4.38 12.59 3.91
C MET A 159 -3.93 14.03 4.11
N THR A 160 -4.41 14.67 5.17
CA THR A 160 -4.01 16.03 5.59
C THR A 160 -2.86 15.99 6.58
N GLU A 161 -2.78 14.94 7.39
CA GLU A 161 -1.71 14.75 8.35
C GLU A 161 -0.62 13.85 7.76
N PRO A 162 0.67 14.23 7.89
CA PRO A 162 1.77 13.37 7.49
C PRO A 162 1.80 12.08 8.31
N PRO A 163 2.49 11.03 7.84
CA PRO A 163 2.71 9.84 8.64
C PRO A 163 3.51 10.17 9.90
N SER A 164 3.06 9.69 11.05
CA SER A 164 3.70 9.94 12.35
C SER A 164 4.92 9.04 12.57
N VAL A 165 6.06 9.65 12.85
CA VAL A 165 7.28 8.92 13.25
C VAL A 165 7.07 8.26 14.61
N ASP A 166 6.60 9.02 15.60
CA ASP A 166 6.35 8.53 16.97
C ASP A 166 5.24 7.46 17.02
N GLY A 167 4.31 7.53 16.06
CA GLY A 167 3.25 6.53 15.87
C GLY A 167 3.69 5.31 15.06
N HIS A 168 4.98 5.18 14.76
CA HIS A 168 5.54 4.09 13.95
C HIS A 168 4.93 3.95 12.55
N GLU A 169 4.29 5.00 12.03
CA GLU A 169 3.75 5.03 10.66
C GLU A 169 4.85 5.13 9.60
N ILE A 170 6.08 5.46 10.03
CA ILE A 170 7.30 5.43 9.19
C ILE A 170 8.28 4.44 9.81
N THR A 171 8.82 3.57 8.97
CA THR A 171 9.89 2.64 9.37
C THR A 171 11.21 3.39 9.53
N ASP A 172 12.18 2.76 10.18
CA ASP A 172 13.57 3.23 10.29
C ASP A 172 14.27 3.47 8.93
N LYS A 173 13.76 2.84 7.88
CA LYS A 173 14.20 3.02 6.48
C LYS A 173 13.49 4.16 5.74
N GLY A 174 12.58 4.88 6.41
CA GLY A 174 11.85 6.02 5.82
C GLY A 174 10.62 5.66 4.98
N TYR A 175 10.19 4.41 4.97
CA TYR A 175 8.98 3.98 4.25
C TYR A 175 7.75 3.98 5.16
N VAL A 176 6.59 4.26 4.57
CA VAL A 176 5.32 4.13 5.30
C VAL A 176 5.09 2.68 5.71
N ASN A 177 4.81 2.50 6.99
CA ASN A 177 4.48 1.21 7.59
C ASN A 177 2.99 0.92 7.41
N GLN A 178 2.67 0.07 6.46
CA GLN A 178 1.30 -0.34 6.09
C GLN A 178 0.46 -0.72 7.32
N ARG A 179 0.97 -1.63 8.16
CA ARG A 179 0.24 -2.16 9.30
C ARG A 179 0.03 -1.12 10.39
N ALA A 180 1.08 -0.45 10.84
CA ALA A 180 0.99 0.54 11.90
C ALA A 180 0.09 1.71 11.52
N THR A 181 0.12 2.12 10.24
CA THR A 181 -0.77 3.16 9.74
C THR A 181 -2.23 2.72 9.78
N MET A 182 -2.55 1.51 9.35
CA MET A 182 -3.93 1.00 9.39
C MET A 182 -4.46 0.87 10.81
N GLU A 183 -3.62 0.40 11.74
CA GLU A 183 -3.97 0.28 13.17
C GLU A 183 -4.22 1.66 13.79
N ARG A 184 -3.33 2.63 13.54
CA ARG A 184 -3.44 3.99 14.08
C ARG A 184 -4.61 4.76 13.50
N ARG A 185 -4.86 4.63 12.19
CA ARG A 185 -5.90 5.35 11.45
C ARG A 185 -7.15 4.50 11.20
N HIS A 186 -7.42 3.55 12.10
CA HIS A 186 -8.53 2.60 11.96
C HIS A 186 -9.89 3.27 11.75
N ASP A 187 -10.12 4.45 12.35
CA ASP A 187 -11.36 5.21 12.16
C ASP A 187 -11.52 5.71 10.71
N LEU A 188 -10.43 6.17 10.08
CA LEU A 188 -10.44 6.55 8.67
C LEU A 188 -10.64 5.33 7.76
N VAL A 189 -9.99 4.22 8.10
CA VAL A 189 -10.18 2.95 7.40
C VAL A 189 -11.64 2.49 7.51
N ALA A 190 -12.27 2.62 8.68
CA ALA A 190 -13.68 2.28 8.85
C ALA A 190 -14.60 3.17 7.99
N LYS A 191 -14.36 4.48 7.99
CA LYS A 191 -15.10 5.46 7.18
C LYS A 191 -14.97 5.22 5.68
N LEU A 192 -13.84 4.67 5.22
CA LEU A 192 -13.60 4.33 3.80
C LEU A 192 -14.69 3.40 3.24
N TYR A 193 -15.31 2.58 4.10
CA TYR A 193 -16.33 1.59 3.71
C TYR A 193 -17.76 1.99 4.09
N MET A 194 -17.99 3.18 4.61
CA MET A 194 -19.35 3.68 4.90
C MET A 194 -20.15 3.90 3.62
N ASN A 195 -21.46 3.74 3.71
CA ASN A 195 -22.38 4.01 2.61
C ASN A 195 -23.57 4.86 3.11
N PRO A 196 -23.76 6.10 2.60
CA PRO A 196 -22.90 6.79 1.63
C PRO A 196 -21.52 7.12 2.24
N PRO A 197 -20.47 7.27 1.40
CA PRO A 197 -19.16 7.69 1.87
C PRO A 197 -19.21 9.15 2.36
N PRO A 198 -18.43 9.48 3.38
CA PRO A 198 -18.24 10.89 3.78
C PRO A 198 -17.62 11.72 2.63
N PRO A 199 -17.89 13.03 2.55
CA PRO A 199 -17.54 13.87 1.39
C PRO A 199 -16.02 14.03 1.15
N GLU A 200 -15.22 13.82 2.17
CA GLU A 200 -13.75 13.83 2.06
C GLU A 200 -13.21 12.67 1.21
N PHE A 201 -13.96 11.57 1.10
CA PHE A 201 -13.55 10.43 0.27
C PHE A 201 -13.85 10.69 -1.21
N ILE A 202 -12.98 10.17 -2.07
CA ILE A 202 -13.09 10.27 -3.52
C ILE A 202 -13.50 8.88 -4.04
N GLU A 203 -14.69 8.78 -4.61
CA GLU A 203 -15.15 7.56 -5.27
C GLU A 203 -14.57 7.49 -6.68
N ILE A 204 -14.08 6.31 -7.04
CA ILE A 204 -13.49 6.04 -8.35
C ILE A 204 -14.50 5.19 -9.16
N PRO A 205 -14.90 5.66 -10.33
CA PRO A 205 -15.89 4.99 -11.18
C PRO A 205 -15.44 3.64 -11.74
#